data_12dbc4ec99975d312b6e59526d71854f
#
_entry.id   12dbc4ec99975d312b6e59526d71854f
#
_cell.length_a   1.000
_cell.length_b   1.000
_cell.length_c   1.000
_cell.angle_alpha   90.00
_cell.angle_beta   90.00
_cell.angle_gamma   90.00
#
_symmetry.space_group_name_H-M   'P 1'
#
loop_
_entity.id
_entity.type
_entity.pdbx_description
1 polymer ?
#
loop_
_entity_poly.entity_id
_entity_poly.type
_entity_poly.pdbx_seq_one_letter_code
_entity_poly.pdbx_strand_id
1 'polypeptide(L)'
;LFIGEPNVGKSNILESFALPAFQGTLSFEGLARFNDLSNLFYQNDPSNEIEVTLDSYKSLLVYDKGLVQLRFDRGNGDRRNMEGSFSKFPNSPQGPIWDLGIHPYFYKPLRNFSNLQFDFLSVPHGDNLFSMLQTKRNFRALASSLVQDRGFKLLWRQEKYELEISREEDSILISHPYAVTSDTLQRMVFFLAAIETNREDSTLIFEEPESNVFPYYTKFLAEKIALDTQKQFFMTTHNPYFLQSIIEKTPIGDLCICLTKMENFSTVIHPLTEKGIEEVLNLSSDVFLNFNRLLEL
;
A
#
# COMPACT_ATOMS: atom_id res chain seq x y z
N LEU A 1 -4.88 -9.85 -5.81
CA LEU A 1 -4.68 -8.79 -6.78
C LEU A 1 -6.03 -8.37 -7.37
N PHE A 2 -6.35 -7.08 -7.35
CA PHE A 2 -7.61 -6.54 -7.84
C PHE A 2 -7.42 -5.82 -9.17
N ILE A 3 -8.15 -6.23 -10.18
CA ILE A 3 -8.17 -5.62 -11.51
C ILE A 3 -9.61 -5.24 -11.88
N GLY A 4 -9.78 -4.24 -12.73
CA GLY A 4 -11.11 -3.75 -13.13
C GLY A 4 -11.03 -2.40 -13.83
N GLU A 5 -12.14 -1.95 -14.38
CA GLU A 5 -12.26 -0.64 -15.01
C GLU A 5 -12.00 0.51 -14.02
N PRO A 6 -11.73 1.72 -14.50
CA PRO A 6 -11.68 2.91 -13.65
C PRO A 6 -12.99 3.11 -12.87
N ASN A 7 -12.89 3.66 -11.65
CA ASN A 7 -14.03 4.05 -10.81
C ASN A 7 -14.97 2.91 -10.36
N VAL A 8 -14.54 1.65 -10.41
CA VAL A 8 -15.31 0.51 -9.88
C VAL A 8 -15.06 0.23 -8.39
N GLY A 9 -14.26 1.04 -7.71
CA GLY A 9 -14.02 0.96 -6.27
C GLY A 9 -12.83 0.10 -5.84
N LYS A 10 -11.87 -0.23 -6.73
CA LYS A 10 -10.64 -0.98 -6.36
C LYS A 10 -9.87 -0.32 -5.21
N SER A 11 -9.69 0.99 -5.27
CA SER A 11 -9.03 1.73 -4.19
C SER A 11 -9.82 1.67 -2.88
N ASN A 12 -11.15 1.72 -2.95
CA ASN A 12 -11.99 1.61 -1.75
C ASN A 12 -11.82 0.26 -1.05
N ILE A 13 -11.59 -0.83 -1.82
CA ILE A 13 -11.26 -2.13 -1.24
C ILE A 13 -9.95 -2.04 -0.44
N LEU A 14 -8.90 -1.44 -1.01
CA LEU A 14 -7.63 -1.28 -0.30
C LEU A 14 -7.76 -0.33 0.89
N GLU A 15 -8.52 0.75 0.75
CA GLU A 15 -8.77 1.71 1.82
C GLU A 15 -9.59 1.10 2.97
N SER A 16 -10.41 0.09 2.73
CA SER A 16 -11.14 -0.60 3.80
C SER A 16 -10.20 -1.24 4.84
N PHE A 17 -8.99 -1.64 4.43
CA PHE A 17 -7.97 -2.12 5.35
C PHE A 17 -7.43 -1.03 6.30
N ALA A 18 -7.76 0.25 6.07
CA ALA A 18 -7.39 1.31 7.00
C ALA A 18 -7.98 1.09 8.40
N LEU A 19 -9.22 0.55 8.49
CA LEU A 19 -9.86 0.29 9.78
C LEU A 19 -9.10 -0.77 10.60
N PRO A 20 -8.85 -1.99 10.10
CA PRO A 20 -8.07 -2.97 10.85
C PRO A 20 -6.59 -2.60 11.00
N ALA A 21 -6.02 -1.84 10.05
CA ALA A 21 -4.64 -1.37 10.14
C ALA A 21 -4.43 -0.21 11.11
N PHE A 22 -5.51 0.49 11.48
CA PHE A 22 -5.42 1.65 12.35
C PHE A 22 -4.97 1.26 13.75
N GLN A 23 -3.76 1.66 14.10
CA GLN A 23 -3.08 1.32 15.36
C GLN A 23 -3.11 2.47 16.38
N GLY A 24 -3.99 3.47 16.22
CA GLY A 24 -4.20 4.59 17.13
C GLY A 24 -3.04 5.57 17.36
N THR A 25 -1.85 5.18 16.98
CA THR A 25 -0.68 6.06 16.95
C THR A 25 -0.50 6.73 15.60
N LEU A 26 -1.18 6.22 14.58
CA LEU A 26 -1.21 6.76 13.23
C LEU A 26 -2.45 7.61 13.05
N SER A 27 -2.32 8.69 12.32
CA SER A 27 -3.49 9.42 11.84
C SER A 27 -4.28 8.52 10.88
N PHE A 28 -5.60 8.50 10.99
CA PHE A 28 -6.46 7.86 9.98
C PHE A 28 -6.38 8.60 8.64
N GLU A 29 -5.98 9.86 8.71
CA GLU A 29 -5.65 10.68 7.55
C GLU A 29 -4.47 10.07 6.78
N GLY A 30 -4.71 9.86 5.49
CA GLY A 30 -3.75 9.20 4.59
C GLY A 30 -3.90 7.68 4.48
N LEU A 31 -4.62 7.02 5.39
CA LEU A 31 -4.99 5.61 5.26
C LEU A 31 -6.22 5.41 4.36
N ALA A 32 -7.12 6.40 4.32
CA ALA A 32 -8.25 6.47 3.40
C ALA A 32 -8.38 7.90 2.86
N ARG A 33 -8.97 8.04 1.68
CA ARG A 33 -9.20 9.35 1.04
C ARG A 33 -10.54 9.93 1.49
N PHE A 34 -10.50 11.01 2.24
CA PHE A 34 -11.69 11.78 2.64
C PHE A 34 -11.32 13.23 2.92
N ASN A 35 -12.24 14.14 2.71
CA ASN A 35 -12.13 15.53 3.14
C ASN A 35 -12.86 15.75 4.45
N ASP A 36 -13.98 15.05 4.63
CA ASP A 36 -14.82 15.03 5.82
C ASP A 36 -15.13 13.56 6.16
N LEU A 37 -15.20 13.21 7.43
CA LEU A 37 -15.46 11.84 7.88
C LEU A 37 -16.77 11.25 7.33
N SER A 38 -17.77 12.09 7.00
CA SER A 38 -18.98 11.64 6.32
C SER A 38 -18.71 10.96 4.99
N ASN A 39 -17.60 11.34 4.28
CA ASN A 39 -17.24 10.77 3.00
C ASN A 39 -16.82 9.29 3.09
N LEU A 40 -16.52 8.78 4.27
CA LEU A 40 -16.25 7.37 4.49
C LEU A 40 -17.52 6.52 4.43
N PHE A 41 -18.67 7.11 4.78
CA PHE A 41 -19.94 6.41 4.85
C PHE A 41 -20.64 6.37 3.48
N TYR A 42 -21.37 5.28 3.23
CA TYR A 42 -22.12 5.12 2.00
C TYR A 42 -23.07 6.30 1.80
N GLN A 43 -23.03 6.92 0.61
CA GLN A 43 -23.78 8.12 0.24
C GLN A 43 -23.58 9.33 1.20
N ASN A 44 -22.44 9.40 1.88
CA ASN A 44 -22.13 10.39 2.92
C ASN A 44 -23.14 10.38 4.10
N ASP A 45 -23.82 9.27 4.30
CA ASP A 45 -24.80 9.12 5.39
C ASP A 45 -24.18 8.41 6.59
N PRO A 46 -23.83 9.13 7.67
CA PRO A 46 -23.21 8.56 8.86
C PRO A 46 -24.18 7.73 9.72
N SER A 47 -25.47 7.61 9.35
CA SER A 47 -26.38 6.65 9.98
C SER A 47 -26.07 5.20 9.57
N ASN A 48 -25.34 5.00 8.47
CA ASN A 48 -24.81 3.70 8.10
C ASN A 48 -23.59 3.35 8.95
N GLU A 49 -23.39 2.06 9.20
CA GLU A 49 -22.19 1.56 9.86
C GLU A 49 -21.18 1.07 8.81
N ILE A 50 -19.88 1.21 9.10
CA ILE A 50 -18.83 0.63 8.26
C ILE A 50 -18.23 -0.54 9.02
N GLU A 51 -18.38 -1.74 8.49
CA GLU A 51 -17.85 -2.97 9.06
C GLU A 51 -16.81 -3.58 8.15
N VAL A 52 -15.66 -3.92 8.71
CA VAL A 52 -14.62 -4.70 8.04
C VAL A 52 -14.32 -5.93 8.88
N THR A 53 -14.48 -7.11 8.27
CA THR A 53 -14.20 -8.39 8.92
C THR A 53 -13.03 -9.08 8.20
N LEU A 54 -12.04 -9.51 8.99
CA LEU A 54 -10.88 -10.27 8.54
C LEU A 54 -10.76 -11.50 9.42
N ASP A 55 -11.10 -12.67 8.90
CA ASP A 55 -11.21 -13.92 9.66
C ASP A 55 -12.09 -13.75 10.92
N SER A 56 -11.49 -13.87 12.10
CA SER A 56 -12.17 -13.66 13.39
C SER A 56 -12.13 -12.21 13.89
N TYR A 57 -11.37 -11.35 13.23
CA TYR A 57 -11.23 -9.95 13.62
C TYR A 57 -12.29 -9.08 12.93
N LYS A 58 -12.92 -8.21 13.70
CA LYS A 58 -13.95 -7.29 13.23
C LYS A 58 -13.61 -5.86 13.65
N SER A 59 -13.65 -4.93 12.73
CA SER A 59 -13.59 -3.50 12.99
C SER A 59 -14.89 -2.83 12.53
N LEU A 60 -15.42 -1.96 13.36
CA LEU A 60 -16.69 -1.28 13.14
C LEU A 60 -16.51 0.21 13.37
N LEU A 61 -16.82 1.03 12.37
CA LEU A 61 -16.90 2.49 12.49
C LEU A 61 -18.35 2.92 12.54
N VAL A 62 -18.73 3.60 13.61
CA VAL A 62 -20.11 4.05 13.88
C VAL A 62 -20.10 5.53 14.25
N TYR A 63 -21.10 6.26 13.80
CA TYR A 63 -21.37 7.61 14.27
C TYR A 63 -22.60 7.61 15.18
N ASP A 64 -22.42 8.00 16.44
CA ASP A 64 -23.49 8.10 17.43
C ASP A 64 -23.37 9.40 18.23
N LYS A 65 -24.48 10.16 18.33
CA LYS A 65 -24.62 11.37 19.17
C LYS A 65 -23.47 12.40 19.00
N GLY A 66 -23.02 12.61 17.79
CA GLY A 66 -21.94 13.57 17.50
C GLY A 66 -20.53 13.04 17.68
N LEU A 67 -20.37 11.76 18.03
CA LEU A 67 -19.10 11.08 18.20
C LEU A 67 -18.92 9.98 17.15
N VAL A 68 -17.70 9.83 16.68
CA VAL A 68 -17.28 8.68 15.88
C VAL A 68 -16.68 7.64 16.83
N GLN A 69 -17.21 6.42 16.77
CA GLN A 69 -16.73 5.30 17.55
C GLN A 69 -16.11 4.26 16.62
N LEU A 70 -14.88 3.89 16.91
CA LEU A 70 -14.19 2.78 16.27
C LEU A 70 -14.11 1.61 17.26
N ARG A 71 -14.76 0.52 16.92
CA ARG A 71 -14.85 -0.68 17.76
C ARG A 71 -14.10 -1.82 17.10
N PHE A 72 -13.33 -2.53 17.90
CA PHE A 72 -12.57 -3.70 17.48
C PHE A 72 -12.97 -4.92 18.31
N ASP A 73 -13.15 -6.07 17.65
CA ASP A 73 -13.42 -7.37 18.27
C ASP A 73 -12.48 -8.41 17.65
N ARG A 74 -11.75 -9.12 18.49
CA ARG A 74 -10.80 -10.15 18.07
C ARG A 74 -11.41 -11.55 17.93
N GLY A 75 -12.70 -11.68 18.21
CA GLY A 75 -13.41 -12.97 18.17
C GLY A 75 -13.19 -13.87 19.40
N ASN A 76 -12.25 -13.53 20.27
CA ASN A 76 -11.94 -14.24 21.52
C ASN A 76 -12.49 -13.55 22.79
N GLY A 77 -13.36 -12.56 22.61
CA GLY A 77 -13.91 -11.72 23.69
C GLY A 77 -13.07 -10.49 24.04
N ASP A 78 -11.89 -10.33 23.43
CA ASP A 78 -11.08 -9.10 23.58
C ASP A 78 -11.65 -8.02 22.65
N ARG A 79 -12.27 -7.01 23.27
CA ARG A 79 -12.93 -5.89 22.58
C ARG A 79 -12.32 -4.58 23.01
N ARG A 80 -12.21 -3.67 22.04
CA ARG A 80 -11.68 -2.33 22.25
C ARG A 80 -12.52 -1.29 21.56
N ASN A 81 -12.69 -0.14 22.21
CA ASN A 81 -13.42 0.99 21.66
C ASN A 81 -12.52 2.22 21.70
N MET A 82 -12.64 3.02 20.65
CA MET A 82 -12.06 4.35 20.56
C MET A 82 -13.17 5.34 20.20
N GLU A 83 -13.13 6.52 20.79
CA GLU A 83 -14.09 7.57 20.52
C GLU A 83 -13.37 8.83 20.08
N GLY A 84 -13.95 9.54 19.12
CA GLY A 84 -13.45 10.81 18.60
C GLY A 84 -14.59 11.71 18.13
N SER A 85 -14.26 12.97 17.94
CA SER A 85 -15.20 13.89 17.27
C SER A 85 -15.13 13.73 15.76
N PHE A 86 -16.18 14.12 15.05
CA PHE A 86 -16.23 14.10 13.59
C PHE A 86 -15.11 14.92 12.92
N SER A 87 -14.61 15.94 13.62
CA SER A 87 -13.51 16.79 13.16
C SER A 87 -12.14 16.34 13.60
N LYS A 88 -12.04 15.33 14.47
CA LYS A 88 -10.76 14.89 15.03
C LYS A 88 -10.85 13.43 15.47
N PHE A 89 -10.31 12.54 14.66
CA PHE A 89 -10.14 11.14 15.06
C PHE A 89 -9.26 11.06 16.32
N PRO A 90 -9.53 10.14 17.25
CA PRO A 90 -8.71 10.01 18.45
C PRO A 90 -7.26 9.70 18.08
N ASN A 91 -6.35 10.51 18.59
CA ASN A 91 -4.92 10.37 18.31
C ASN A 91 -4.26 9.20 19.05
N SER A 92 -4.98 8.53 19.93
CA SER A 92 -4.43 7.41 20.69
C SER A 92 -5.53 6.61 21.39
N PRO A 93 -5.54 5.28 21.29
CA PRO A 93 -6.36 4.47 22.17
C PRO A 93 -5.79 4.45 23.59
N GLN A 94 -6.65 4.30 24.56
CA GLN A 94 -6.23 3.99 25.91
C GLN A 94 -5.83 2.49 25.97
N GLY A 95 -4.54 2.21 25.76
CA GLY A 95 -3.97 0.86 25.85
C GLY A 95 -3.26 0.39 24.58
N PRO A 96 -2.48 -0.71 24.67
CA PRO A 96 -1.80 -1.26 23.50
C PRO A 96 -2.80 -1.75 22.46
N ILE A 97 -2.65 -1.31 21.22
CA ILE A 97 -3.42 -1.81 20.10
C ILE A 97 -2.77 -3.10 19.58
N TRP A 98 -3.58 -3.96 18.99
CA TRP A 98 -3.08 -5.16 18.36
C TRP A 98 -2.41 -4.81 17.04
N ASP A 99 -1.16 -5.14 16.92
CA ASP A 99 -0.48 -5.15 15.64
C ASP A 99 -0.96 -6.40 14.87
N LEU A 100 -1.84 -6.18 13.92
CA LEU A 100 -2.34 -7.24 13.03
C LEU A 100 -1.37 -7.54 11.89
N GLY A 101 -0.24 -6.83 11.82
CA GLY A 101 0.70 -6.95 10.72
C GLY A 101 0.15 -6.45 9.38
N ILE A 102 -0.90 -5.63 9.39
CA ILE A 102 -1.53 -5.08 8.18
C ILE A 102 -0.98 -3.69 7.92
N HIS A 103 -0.27 -3.52 6.81
CA HIS A 103 0.47 -2.32 6.51
C HIS A 103 0.09 -1.75 5.13
N PRO A 104 -0.85 -0.77 5.08
CA PRO A 104 -1.21 -0.07 3.85
C PRO A 104 -0.13 0.93 3.45
N TYR A 105 0.35 0.84 2.22
CA TYR A 105 1.35 1.72 1.65
C TYR A 105 0.81 2.42 0.41
N PHE A 106 0.59 3.72 0.54
CA PHE A 106 0.11 4.60 -0.52
C PHE A 106 1.20 5.61 -0.84
N TYR A 107 1.85 5.43 -1.98
CA TYR A 107 2.97 6.27 -2.36
C TYR A 107 2.58 7.75 -2.46
N LYS A 108 3.38 8.58 -1.80
CA LYS A 108 3.31 10.04 -1.89
C LYS A 108 4.75 10.58 -1.93
N PRO A 109 5.07 11.50 -2.88
CA PRO A 109 6.38 12.13 -2.88
C PRO A 109 6.58 12.93 -1.59
N LEU A 110 7.61 12.60 -0.83
CA LEU A 110 7.98 13.31 0.40
C LEU A 110 9.23 14.15 0.16
N ARG A 111 9.25 15.38 0.68
CA ARG A 111 10.41 16.26 0.63
C ARG A 111 11.29 16.11 1.87
N ASN A 112 10.66 15.90 3.01
CA ASN A 112 11.33 15.76 4.31
C ASN A 112 10.87 14.47 4.94
N PHE A 113 11.74 13.86 5.73
CA PHE A 113 11.48 12.65 6.47
C PHE A 113 11.44 12.91 7.96
N SER A 114 10.67 12.10 8.69
CA SER A 114 10.59 12.19 10.13
C SER A 114 11.60 11.23 10.79
N ASN A 115 12.02 11.56 12.01
CA ASN A 115 12.85 10.69 12.85
C ASN A 115 11.98 9.69 13.64
N LEU A 116 11.05 9.01 12.97
CA LEU A 116 10.27 7.97 13.61
C LEU A 116 11.09 6.68 13.70
N GLN A 117 11.16 6.11 14.90
CA GLN A 117 11.91 4.88 15.17
C GLN A 117 10.94 3.69 15.18
N PHE A 118 10.54 3.24 14.01
CA PHE A 118 9.90 1.94 13.82
C PHE A 118 10.90 0.96 13.22
N ASP A 119 10.68 -0.33 13.42
CA ASP A 119 11.50 -1.37 12.79
C ASP A 119 11.17 -1.62 11.32
N PHE A 120 10.11 -1.02 10.82
CA PHE A 120 9.61 -1.12 9.46
C PHE A 120 9.26 0.26 8.89
N LEU A 121 9.06 0.33 7.58
CA LEU A 121 8.64 1.58 6.92
C LEU A 121 7.30 2.03 7.50
N SER A 122 7.20 3.28 7.95
CA SER A 122 5.96 3.81 8.53
C SER A 122 4.84 3.91 7.50
N VAL A 123 3.67 3.39 7.86
CA VAL A 123 2.46 3.53 7.04
C VAL A 123 1.86 4.93 7.19
N PRO A 124 1.15 5.48 6.20
CA PRO A 124 1.01 4.94 4.85
C PRO A 124 2.06 5.45 3.86
N HIS A 125 2.82 6.50 4.17
CA HIS A 125 3.63 7.25 3.19
C HIS A 125 5.14 7.10 3.36
N GLY A 126 5.59 6.35 4.38
CA GLY A 126 7.02 6.09 4.59
C GLY A 126 7.79 7.28 5.16
N ASP A 127 7.17 8.03 6.08
CA ASP A 127 7.80 9.24 6.67
C ASP A 127 9.16 8.96 7.32
N ASN A 128 9.41 7.71 7.75
CA ASN A 128 10.68 7.30 8.35
C ASN A 128 11.67 6.64 7.35
N LEU A 129 11.47 6.81 6.03
CA LEU A 129 12.34 6.21 5.00
C LEU A 129 13.82 6.52 5.23
N PHE A 130 14.14 7.74 5.69
CA PHE A 130 15.50 8.12 6.07
C PHE A 130 16.08 7.19 7.14
N SER A 131 15.33 6.92 8.21
CA SER A 131 15.74 6.03 9.29
C SER A 131 15.88 4.58 8.81
N MET A 132 15.04 4.13 7.87
CA MET A 132 15.16 2.80 7.26
C MET A 132 16.46 2.66 6.47
N LEU A 133 16.83 3.63 5.66
CA LEU A 133 18.10 3.65 4.94
C LEU A 133 19.30 3.66 5.88
N GLN A 134 19.19 4.33 7.04
CA GLN A 134 20.25 4.41 8.03
C GLN A 134 20.42 3.09 8.80
N THR A 135 19.34 2.43 9.19
CA THR A 135 19.36 1.28 10.12
C THR A 135 19.33 -0.07 9.43
N LYS A 136 18.68 -0.20 8.27
CA LYS A 136 18.48 -1.47 7.56
C LYS A 136 19.53 -1.64 6.45
N ARG A 137 20.62 -2.34 6.76
CA ARG A 137 21.77 -2.49 5.84
C ARG A 137 21.41 -3.11 4.49
N ASN A 138 20.59 -4.17 4.49
CA ASN A 138 20.21 -4.86 3.26
C ASN A 138 19.37 -3.95 2.36
N PHE A 139 18.37 -3.27 2.92
CA PHE A 139 17.58 -2.28 2.18
C PHE A 139 18.45 -1.14 1.65
N ARG A 140 19.36 -0.61 2.45
CA ARG A 140 20.29 0.44 2.01
C ARG A 140 21.15 -0.01 0.82
N ALA A 141 21.67 -1.23 0.82
CA ALA A 141 22.44 -1.78 -0.29
C ALA A 141 21.58 -1.87 -1.56
N LEU A 142 20.36 -2.36 -1.44
CA LEU A 142 19.40 -2.44 -2.54
C LEU A 142 19.03 -1.05 -3.10
N ALA A 143 18.69 -0.10 -2.25
CA ALA A 143 18.38 1.27 -2.65
C ALA A 143 19.58 1.96 -3.34
N SER A 144 20.80 1.69 -2.83
CA SER A 144 22.02 2.22 -3.46
C SER A 144 22.26 1.63 -4.85
N SER A 145 21.97 0.34 -5.07
CA SER A 145 22.14 -0.28 -6.40
C SER A 145 21.25 0.34 -7.46
N LEU A 146 20.03 0.80 -7.10
CA LEU A 146 19.11 1.46 -8.05
C LEU A 146 19.68 2.75 -8.66
N VAL A 147 20.59 3.41 -7.97
CA VAL A 147 21.18 4.68 -8.42
C VAL A 147 22.59 4.50 -8.99
N GLN A 148 23.33 3.47 -8.53
CA GLN A 148 24.73 3.23 -8.93
C GLN A 148 24.89 2.92 -10.42
N ASP A 149 23.96 2.19 -11.01
CA ASP A 149 23.99 1.86 -12.45
C ASP A 149 23.99 3.10 -13.35
N ARG A 150 23.63 4.25 -12.81
CA ARG A 150 23.61 5.54 -13.50
C ARG A 150 24.70 6.49 -13.02
N GLY A 151 25.68 6.00 -12.26
CA GLY A 151 26.80 6.78 -11.73
C GLY A 151 26.43 7.69 -10.56
N PHE A 152 25.26 7.49 -9.95
CA PHE A 152 24.82 8.27 -8.80
C PHE A 152 25.11 7.55 -7.47
N LYS A 153 25.16 8.31 -6.40
CA LYS A 153 25.29 7.86 -5.01
C LYS A 153 24.20 8.44 -4.16
N LEU A 154 23.65 7.65 -3.25
CA LEU A 154 22.75 8.15 -2.19
C LEU A 154 23.59 8.85 -1.12
N LEU A 155 23.19 10.04 -0.76
CA LEU A 155 23.71 10.80 0.38
C LEU A 155 22.58 11.04 1.37
N TRP A 156 22.91 11.07 2.65
CA TRP A 156 21.99 11.48 3.69
C TRP A 156 22.61 12.56 4.57
N ARG A 157 21.81 13.61 4.85
CA ARG A 157 22.16 14.67 5.76
C ARG A 157 21.45 14.47 7.09
N GLN A 158 22.16 13.88 8.04
CA GLN A 158 21.57 13.47 9.31
C GLN A 158 20.95 14.63 10.11
N GLU A 159 21.57 15.80 10.08
CA GLU A 159 21.10 16.98 10.82
C GLU A 159 19.72 17.49 10.34
N LYS A 160 19.38 17.21 9.10
CA LYS A 160 18.15 17.69 8.45
C LYS A 160 17.14 16.60 8.10
N TYR A 161 17.51 15.34 8.32
CA TYR A 161 16.74 14.17 7.84
C TYR A 161 16.41 14.24 6.33
N GLU A 162 17.37 14.74 5.54
CA GLU A 162 17.25 14.90 4.11
C GLU A 162 18.04 13.83 3.36
N LEU A 163 17.46 13.35 2.26
CA LEU A 163 18.11 12.50 1.29
C LEU A 163 18.48 13.29 0.06
N GLU A 164 19.66 13.02 -0.47
CA GLU A 164 20.18 13.61 -1.71
C GLU A 164 20.71 12.50 -2.63
N ILE A 165 20.68 12.79 -3.91
CA ILE A 165 21.37 12.00 -4.95
C ILE A 165 22.57 12.83 -5.43
N SER A 166 23.73 12.24 -5.42
CA SER A 166 24.96 12.91 -5.85
C SER A 166 25.64 12.20 -6.98
N ARG A 167 26.37 12.94 -7.79
CA ARG A 167 27.35 12.45 -8.74
C ARG A 167 28.66 13.20 -8.57
N GLU A 168 29.74 12.56 -8.95
CA GLU A 168 31.07 13.18 -8.97
C GLU A 168 31.43 13.52 -10.42
N GLU A 169 31.82 14.77 -10.66
CA GLU A 169 32.25 15.29 -11.95
C GLU A 169 33.44 16.20 -11.72
N ASP A 170 34.57 15.96 -12.37
CA ASP A 170 35.83 16.69 -12.24
C ASP A 170 36.29 16.89 -10.77
N SER A 171 36.15 15.86 -9.93
CA SER A 171 36.43 15.87 -8.50
C SER A 171 35.51 16.82 -7.68
N ILE A 172 34.42 17.28 -8.27
CA ILE A 172 33.38 18.05 -7.61
C ILE A 172 32.19 17.14 -7.35
N LEU A 173 31.71 17.12 -6.10
CA LEU A 173 30.51 16.39 -5.74
C LEU A 173 29.28 17.29 -5.95
N ILE A 174 28.48 16.98 -6.96
CA ILE A 174 27.24 17.68 -7.25
C ILE A 174 26.10 16.86 -6.65
N SER A 175 25.27 17.48 -5.80
CA SER A 175 24.12 16.80 -5.20
C SER A 175 22.81 17.53 -5.49
N HIS A 176 21.73 16.75 -5.54
CA HIS A 176 20.36 17.23 -5.70
C HIS A 176 19.47 16.59 -4.64
N PRO A 177 18.47 17.31 -4.11
CA PRO A 177 17.48 16.73 -3.20
C PRO A 177 16.82 15.47 -3.80
N TYR A 178 16.64 14.43 -2.99
CA TYR A 178 15.96 13.20 -3.42
C TYR A 178 14.57 13.48 -3.99
N ALA A 179 13.85 14.44 -3.43
CA ALA A 179 12.50 14.83 -3.85
C ALA A 179 12.40 15.38 -5.29
N VAL A 180 13.51 15.76 -5.93
CA VAL A 180 13.54 16.22 -7.33
C VAL A 180 14.06 15.15 -8.30
N THR A 181 14.30 13.93 -7.80
CA THR A 181 14.70 12.80 -8.65
C THR A 181 13.48 12.23 -9.39
N SER A 182 13.72 11.26 -10.28
CA SER A 182 12.62 10.66 -11.04
C SER A 182 11.59 9.97 -10.13
N ASP A 183 10.32 10.07 -10.50
CA ASP A 183 9.23 9.40 -9.80
C ASP A 183 9.45 7.88 -9.76
N THR A 184 9.94 7.28 -10.85
CA THR A 184 10.36 5.86 -10.89
C THR A 184 11.28 5.51 -9.72
N LEU A 185 12.33 6.30 -9.49
CA LEU A 185 13.30 6.01 -8.43
C LEU A 185 12.67 6.11 -7.05
N GLN A 186 11.91 7.18 -6.81
CA GLN A 186 11.26 7.42 -5.53
C GLN A 186 10.26 6.31 -5.19
N ARG A 187 9.42 5.90 -6.16
CA ARG A 187 8.47 4.79 -6.01
C ARG A 187 9.18 3.47 -5.74
N MET A 188 10.23 3.16 -6.51
CA MET A 188 11.00 1.93 -6.33
C MET A 188 11.60 1.86 -4.93
N VAL A 189 12.24 2.93 -4.46
CA VAL A 189 12.82 2.97 -3.11
C VAL A 189 11.73 2.82 -2.04
N PHE A 190 10.58 3.45 -2.22
CA PHE A 190 9.45 3.36 -1.28
C PHE A 190 8.89 1.93 -1.18
N PHE A 191 8.50 1.31 -2.30
CA PHE A 191 7.91 -0.03 -2.27
C PHE A 191 8.93 -1.11 -1.86
N LEU A 192 10.19 -0.97 -2.29
CA LEU A 192 11.24 -1.86 -1.81
C LEU A 192 11.51 -1.69 -0.31
N ALA A 193 11.43 -0.46 0.23
CA ALA A 193 11.50 -0.26 1.67
C ALA A 193 10.36 -0.98 2.39
N ALA A 194 9.12 -0.87 1.88
CA ALA A 194 7.98 -1.58 2.45
C ALA A 194 8.20 -3.10 2.44
N ILE A 195 8.69 -3.68 1.34
CA ILE A 195 8.94 -5.12 1.23
C ILE A 195 10.08 -5.55 2.15
N GLU A 196 11.22 -4.86 2.12
CA GLU A 196 12.46 -5.30 2.79
C GLU A 196 12.51 -5.01 4.30
N THR A 197 11.67 -4.10 4.80
CA THR A 197 11.71 -3.70 6.22
C THR A 197 10.59 -4.28 7.04
N ASN A 198 9.48 -4.71 6.44
CA ASN A 198 8.41 -5.38 7.16
C ASN A 198 8.79 -6.80 7.59
N ARG A 199 8.20 -7.24 8.69
CA ARG A 199 8.40 -8.59 9.24
C ARG A 199 7.82 -9.64 8.30
N GLU A 200 8.30 -10.86 8.43
CA GLU A 200 7.62 -12.06 7.98
C GLU A 200 6.19 -12.08 8.54
N ASP A 201 5.26 -12.70 7.85
CA ASP A 201 3.83 -12.78 8.18
C ASP A 201 3.07 -11.43 8.10
N SER A 202 3.68 -10.37 7.56
CA SER A 202 2.98 -9.10 7.33
C SER A 202 2.10 -9.16 6.09
N THR A 203 0.97 -8.45 6.15
CA THR A 203 0.10 -8.17 5.00
C THR A 203 0.39 -6.77 4.49
N LEU A 204 0.92 -6.66 3.27
CA LEU A 204 1.25 -5.40 2.63
C LEU A 204 0.18 -5.02 1.60
N ILE A 205 -0.26 -3.78 1.64
CA ILE A 205 -1.33 -3.29 0.77
C ILE A 205 -0.75 -2.19 -0.11
N PHE A 206 -0.78 -2.39 -1.43
CA PHE A 206 -0.20 -1.48 -2.42
C PHE A 206 -1.25 -1.02 -3.43
N GLU A 207 -1.39 0.28 -3.61
CA GLU A 207 -2.22 0.85 -4.68
C GLU A 207 -1.34 1.18 -5.88
N GLU A 208 -1.55 0.48 -7.00
CA GLU A 208 -0.84 0.68 -8.27
C GLU A 208 0.66 0.93 -8.08
N PRO A 209 1.41 -0.01 -7.49
CA PRO A 209 2.81 0.22 -7.15
C PRO A 209 3.69 0.49 -8.37
N GLU A 210 3.25 0.06 -9.54
CA GLU A 210 3.91 0.22 -10.83
C GLU A 210 3.58 1.53 -11.55
N SER A 211 2.65 2.34 -11.04
CA SER A 211 2.25 3.60 -11.68
C SER A 211 3.45 4.53 -11.86
N ASN A 212 3.62 5.10 -13.07
CA ASN A 212 4.75 5.96 -13.45
C ASN A 212 6.14 5.30 -13.30
N VAL A 213 6.21 3.98 -13.19
CA VAL A 213 7.47 3.23 -13.14
C VAL A 213 7.86 2.77 -14.54
N PHE A 214 9.15 2.92 -14.88
CA PHE A 214 9.68 2.45 -16.16
C PHE A 214 9.55 0.92 -16.28
N PRO A 215 9.20 0.34 -17.45
CA PRO A 215 8.86 -1.08 -17.61
C PRO A 215 9.86 -2.09 -17.03
N TYR A 216 11.15 -1.82 -17.14
CA TYR A 216 12.19 -2.67 -16.52
C TYR A 216 11.99 -2.76 -14.99
N TYR A 217 11.76 -1.65 -14.33
CA TYR A 217 11.55 -1.61 -12.87
C TYR A 217 10.16 -2.11 -12.47
N THR A 218 9.15 -1.95 -13.34
CA THR A 218 7.82 -2.57 -13.17
C THR A 218 7.97 -4.08 -13.03
N LYS A 219 8.67 -4.71 -13.97
CA LYS A 219 8.97 -6.14 -13.92
C LYS A 219 9.77 -6.53 -12.68
N PHE A 220 10.81 -5.78 -12.37
CA PHE A 220 11.65 -6.04 -11.18
C PHE A 220 10.82 -6.00 -9.88
N LEU A 221 9.93 -5.01 -9.72
CA LEU A 221 9.05 -4.90 -8.55
C LEU A 221 8.06 -6.07 -8.49
N ALA A 222 7.44 -6.42 -9.63
CA ALA A 222 6.53 -7.55 -9.72
C ALA A 222 7.22 -8.87 -9.32
N GLU A 223 8.43 -9.12 -9.81
CA GLU A 223 9.21 -10.30 -9.45
C GLU A 223 9.60 -10.32 -7.96
N LYS A 224 9.94 -9.17 -7.38
CA LYS A 224 10.22 -9.05 -5.93
C LYS A 224 9.00 -9.42 -5.09
N ILE A 225 7.82 -9.00 -5.49
CA ILE A 225 6.56 -9.33 -4.82
C ILE A 225 6.21 -10.80 -5.02
N ALA A 226 6.23 -11.29 -6.26
CA ALA A 226 5.83 -12.65 -6.60
C ALA A 226 6.71 -13.75 -5.97
N LEU A 227 7.98 -13.45 -5.73
CA LEU A 227 8.95 -14.36 -5.11
C LEU A 227 9.04 -14.24 -3.59
N ASP A 228 8.34 -13.30 -2.98
CA ASP A 228 8.26 -13.19 -1.52
C ASP A 228 7.25 -14.21 -0.98
N THR A 229 7.73 -15.27 -0.35
CA THR A 229 6.92 -16.34 0.23
C THR A 229 6.58 -16.11 1.70
N GLN A 230 7.02 -14.99 2.26
CA GLN A 230 6.91 -14.69 3.68
C GLN A 230 5.77 -13.71 4.00
N LYS A 231 5.31 -12.96 3.00
CA LYS A 231 4.32 -11.90 3.16
C LYS A 231 3.11 -12.10 2.26
N GLN A 232 1.98 -11.55 2.68
CA GLN A 232 0.78 -11.48 1.87
C GLN A 232 0.66 -10.10 1.23
N PHE A 233 0.23 -10.04 -0.03
CA PHE A 233 0.08 -8.79 -0.77
C PHE A 233 -1.35 -8.60 -1.28
N PHE A 234 -1.95 -7.48 -0.92
CA PHE A 234 -3.18 -6.99 -1.53
C PHE A 234 -2.85 -5.80 -2.42
N MET A 235 -3.15 -5.89 -3.71
CA MET A 235 -2.72 -4.87 -4.66
C MET A 235 -3.79 -4.58 -5.69
N THR A 236 -3.77 -3.35 -6.21
CA THR A 236 -4.48 -3.00 -7.45
C THR A 236 -3.46 -2.77 -8.57
N THR A 237 -3.86 -3.03 -9.80
CA THR A 237 -3.08 -2.69 -10.99
C THR A 237 -3.96 -2.39 -12.19
N HIS A 238 -3.46 -1.53 -13.07
CA HIS A 238 -3.95 -1.28 -14.42
C HIS A 238 -2.90 -1.60 -15.49
N ASN A 239 -1.76 -2.15 -15.07
CA ASN A 239 -0.64 -2.41 -15.97
C ASN A 239 -0.59 -3.90 -16.35
N PRO A 240 -0.80 -4.26 -17.63
CA PRO A 240 -0.78 -5.64 -18.08
C PRO A 240 0.57 -6.32 -17.87
N TYR A 241 1.69 -5.60 -18.01
CA TYR A 241 3.03 -6.15 -17.82
C TYR A 241 3.32 -6.47 -16.35
N PHE A 242 2.82 -5.63 -15.43
CA PHE A 242 2.91 -5.92 -13.99
C PHE A 242 2.09 -7.17 -13.65
N LEU A 243 0.84 -7.21 -14.10
CA LEU A 243 -0.06 -8.33 -13.91
C LEU A 243 0.53 -9.64 -14.44
N GLN A 244 0.99 -9.64 -15.70
CA GLN A 244 1.64 -10.80 -16.31
C GLN A 244 2.85 -11.28 -15.53
N SER A 245 3.73 -10.35 -15.11
CA SER A 245 4.93 -10.70 -14.36
C SER A 245 4.62 -11.32 -12.99
N ILE A 246 3.55 -10.87 -12.32
CA ILE A 246 3.05 -11.50 -11.07
C ILE A 246 2.56 -12.92 -11.36
N ILE A 247 1.71 -13.12 -12.38
CA ILE A 247 1.13 -14.43 -12.70
C ILE A 247 2.22 -15.45 -13.07
N GLU A 248 3.18 -15.04 -13.91
CA GLU A 248 4.26 -15.93 -14.37
C GLU A 248 5.20 -16.41 -13.25
N LYS A 249 5.31 -15.67 -12.17
CA LYS A 249 6.28 -15.94 -11.08
C LYS A 249 5.64 -16.45 -9.80
N THR A 250 4.34 -16.26 -9.61
CA THR A 250 3.63 -16.72 -8.42
C THR A 250 3.05 -18.09 -8.65
N PRO A 251 3.26 -19.07 -7.76
CA PRO A 251 2.55 -20.36 -7.84
C PRO A 251 1.04 -20.15 -7.87
N ILE A 252 0.33 -20.92 -8.68
CA ILE A 252 -1.13 -20.75 -8.87
C ILE A 252 -1.93 -20.88 -7.57
N GLY A 253 -1.47 -21.70 -6.64
CA GLY A 253 -2.10 -21.88 -5.32
C GLY A 253 -1.94 -20.69 -4.38
N ASP A 254 -0.98 -19.81 -4.65
CA ASP A 254 -0.68 -18.60 -3.84
C ASP A 254 -1.22 -17.33 -4.51
N LEU A 255 -1.87 -17.46 -5.68
CA LEU A 255 -2.36 -16.36 -6.49
C LEU A 255 -3.87 -16.27 -6.48
N CYS A 256 -4.39 -15.11 -6.11
CA CYS A 256 -5.81 -14.77 -6.26
C CYS A 256 -5.94 -13.49 -7.08
N ILE A 257 -6.57 -13.56 -8.25
CA ILE A 257 -6.89 -12.40 -9.08
C ILE A 257 -8.39 -12.19 -9.01
N CYS A 258 -8.78 -11.00 -8.63
CA CYS A 258 -10.17 -10.60 -8.47
C CYS A 258 -10.55 -9.55 -9.51
N LEU A 259 -11.58 -9.86 -10.31
CA LEU A 259 -12.25 -8.86 -11.13
C LEU A 259 -13.14 -7.99 -10.26
N THR A 260 -12.99 -6.69 -10.40
CA THR A 260 -13.77 -5.71 -9.65
C THR A 260 -14.69 -4.97 -10.59
N LYS A 261 -15.99 -4.92 -10.29
CA LYS A 261 -16.98 -4.16 -11.05
C LYS A 261 -17.95 -3.41 -10.14
N MET A 262 -18.65 -2.45 -10.72
CA MET A 262 -19.70 -1.70 -10.04
C MET A 262 -21.07 -2.29 -10.38
N GLU A 263 -21.82 -2.72 -9.37
CA GLU A 263 -23.20 -3.18 -9.51
C GLU A 263 -24.07 -2.42 -8.51
N ASN A 264 -25.14 -1.77 -8.99
CA ASN A 264 -26.08 -1.05 -8.14
C ASN A 264 -25.39 -0.07 -7.16
N PHE A 265 -24.39 0.68 -7.63
CA PHE A 265 -23.56 1.60 -6.83
C PHE A 265 -22.74 0.92 -5.73
N SER A 266 -22.56 -0.38 -5.79
CA SER A 266 -21.72 -1.15 -4.88
C SER A 266 -20.59 -1.84 -5.65
N THR A 267 -19.41 -1.89 -5.04
CA THR A 267 -18.27 -2.63 -5.58
C THR A 267 -18.48 -4.12 -5.35
N VAL A 268 -18.43 -4.91 -6.42
CA VAL A 268 -18.52 -6.37 -6.37
C VAL A 268 -17.21 -6.99 -6.83
N ILE A 269 -16.80 -8.06 -6.18
CA ILE A 269 -15.53 -8.75 -6.42
C ILE A 269 -15.81 -10.16 -6.90
N HIS A 270 -15.22 -10.52 -8.04
CA HIS A 270 -15.30 -11.86 -8.63
C HIS A 270 -13.91 -12.47 -8.72
N PRO A 271 -13.54 -13.42 -7.84
CA PRO A 271 -12.29 -14.15 -7.97
C PRO A 271 -12.27 -14.94 -9.28
N LEU A 272 -11.17 -14.86 -10.02
CA LEU A 272 -10.96 -15.65 -11.23
C LEU A 272 -10.70 -17.11 -10.87
N THR A 273 -11.24 -18.01 -11.68
CA THR A 273 -10.87 -19.41 -11.71
C THR A 273 -9.49 -19.59 -12.36
N GLU A 274 -8.89 -20.79 -12.24
CA GLU A 274 -7.64 -21.11 -12.95
C GLU A 274 -7.74 -20.87 -14.45
N LYS A 275 -8.88 -21.21 -15.08
CA LYS A 275 -9.15 -20.93 -16.49
C LYS A 275 -9.18 -19.42 -16.77
N GLY A 276 -9.75 -18.64 -15.87
CA GLY A 276 -9.75 -17.18 -15.97
C GLY A 276 -8.34 -16.60 -15.90
N ILE A 277 -7.46 -17.15 -15.06
CA ILE A 277 -6.05 -16.74 -14.97
C ILE A 277 -5.29 -17.14 -16.24
N GLU A 278 -5.52 -18.33 -16.80
CA GLU A 278 -4.96 -18.72 -18.10
C GLU A 278 -5.41 -17.78 -19.21
N GLU A 279 -6.67 -17.35 -19.21
CA GLU A 279 -7.16 -16.39 -20.20
C GLU A 279 -6.53 -15.00 -20.06
N VAL A 280 -6.25 -14.55 -18.83
CA VAL A 280 -5.48 -13.32 -18.59
C VAL A 280 -4.10 -13.41 -19.24
N LEU A 281 -3.39 -14.53 -19.12
CA LEU A 281 -2.11 -14.76 -19.77
C LEU A 281 -2.24 -14.79 -21.30
N ASN A 282 -3.28 -15.44 -21.84
CA ASN A 282 -3.54 -15.49 -23.29
C ASN A 282 -3.79 -14.10 -23.87
N LEU A 283 -4.54 -13.27 -23.18
CA LEU A 283 -4.82 -11.89 -23.58
C LEU A 283 -3.58 -10.98 -23.47
N SER A 284 -2.63 -11.34 -22.61
CA SER A 284 -1.37 -10.61 -22.43
C SER A 284 -1.59 -9.09 -22.25
N SER A 285 -1.01 -8.26 -23.13
CA SER A 285 -1.16 -6.79 -23.08
C SER A 285 -2.58 -6.28 -23.27
N ASP A 286 -3.44 -7.08 -23.89
CA ASP A 286 -4.80 -6.69 -24.26
C ASP A 286 -5.85 -7.03 -23.20
N VAL A 287 -5.42 -7.51 -22.05
CA VAL A 287 -6.29 -7.94 -20.94
C VAL A 287 -7.29 -6.85 -20.53
N PHE A 288 -6.84 -5.61 -20.38
CA PHE A 288 -7.70 -4.49 -19.98
C PHE A 288 -8.60 -3.97 -21.12
N LEU A 289 -8.27 -4.27 -22.39
CA LEU A 289 -9.12 -3.97 -23.54
C LEU A 289 -10.23 -5.02 -23.72
N ASN A 290 -10.04 -6.23 -23.20
CA ASN A 290 -10.96 -7.36 -23.33
C ASN A 290 -11.55 -7.79 -21.98
N PHE A 291 -11.67 -6.86 -21.04
CA PHE A 291 -12.08 -7.14 -19.66
C PHE A 291 -13.42 -7.85 -19.54
N ASN A 292 -14.39 -7.50 -20.40
CA ASN A 292 -15.71 -8.14 -20.43
C ASN A 292 -15.65 -9.65 -20.72
N ARG A 293 -14.68 -10.11 -21.51
CA ARG A 293 -14.47 -11.53 -21.79
C ARG A 293 -14.09 -12.33 -20.53
N LEU A 294 -13.38 -11.69 -19.59
CA LEU A 294 -13.03 -12.32 -18.32
C LEU A 294 -14.22 -12.42 -17.36
N LEU A 295 -15.22 -11.55 -17.51
CA LEU A 295 -16.44 -11.58 -16.69
C LEU A 295 -17.42 -12.69 -17.10
N GLU A 296 -17.23 -13.31 -18.27
CA GLU A 296 -18.05 -14.40 -18.80
C GLU A 296 -17.52 -15.80 -18.42
N LEU A 297 -16.32 -15.87 -17.81
CA LEU A 297 -15.62 -17.11 -17.40
C LEU A 297 -15.84 -17.45 -15.93
#